data_e3a460cae29f30f845bd8da5db1df242
#
_entry.id   e3a460cae29f30f845bd8da5db1df242
#
_cell.length_a   1.000
_cell.length_b   1.000
_cell.length_c   1.000
_cell.angle_alpha   90.00
_cell.angle_beta   90.00
_cell.angle_gamma   90.00
#
_symmetry.space_group_name_H-M   'P 1'
#
loop_
_entity.id
_entity.type
_entity.pdbx_description
1 polymer ?
#
loop_
_entity_poly.entity_id
_entity_poly.type
_entity_poly.pdbx_seq_one_letter_code
_entity_poly.pdbx_strand_id
1 'polypeptide(L)'
;MKLLFIITGSIAVSRCFEILDELKKNKVKVSCIITNNARKLLNINKLKKSISGKIYHDLSEKKEKMLHINLSRENDLIVVCPATANTIAKFANGYGDNLASTTLLASNKPIVFIPAMNTMMWNNPVNKKNVQYLKSIGIDFIGPTIGKLKCGEFGEGRIEDTKNIINFLISKFKKNTQFINKKCLITAGPTLENIDPIRYISNYSSGKQGYEIAKQLVNRGAKVTLISGPTN
;
A
#
# COMPACT_ATOMS: atom_id res chain seq x y z
N MET A 1 15.79 -1.36 -4.39
CA MET A 1 14.43 -1.48 -3.82
C MET A 1 14.53 -1.33 -2.31
N LYS A 2 13.88 -0.30 -1.75
CA LYS A 2 13.82 -0.05 -0.31
C LYS A 2 12.38 -0.21 0.16
N LEU A 3 12.16 -0.99 1.19
CA LEU A 3 10.85 -1.28 1.75
C LEU A 3 10.83 -0.92 3.24
N LEU A 4 9.83 -0.17 3.66
CA LEU A 4 9.52 0.06 5.06
C LEU A 4 8.46 -0.94 5.51
N PHE A 5 8.83 -1.81 6.45
CA PHE A 5 7.98 -2.87 6.97
C PHE A 5 7.48 -2.50 8.38
N ILE A 6 6.21 -2.22 8.52
CA ILE A 6 5.60 -1.82 9.79
C ILE A 6 4.97 -3.05 10.44
N ILE A 7 5.47 -3.42 11.63
CA ILE A 7 5.02 -4.59 12.37
C ILE A 7 4.10 -4.14 13.49
N THR A 8 2.84 -4.60 13.47
CA THR A 8 1.84 -4.26 14.48
C THR A 8 1.50 -5.45 15.38
N GLY A 9 0.86 -5.20 16.52
CA GLY A 9 0.66 -6.18 17.59
C GLY A 9 -0.42 -7.22 17.29
N SER A 10 -0.07 -8.26 16.56
CA SER A 10 -0.89 -9.44 16.32
C SER A 10 -0.10 -10.71 16.63
N ILE A 11 -0.76 -11.78 17.04
CA ILE A 11 -0.14 -13.10 17.25
C ILE A 11 0.52 -13.62 15.96
N ALA A 12 0.09 -13.11 14.79
CA ALA A 12 0.65 -13.46 13.48
C ALA A 12 2.06 -12.88 13.24
N VAL A 13 2.66 -12.09 14.16
CA VAL A 13 4.01 -11.53 14.00
C VAL A 13 5.08 -12.59 13.74
N SER A 14 4.86 -13.83 14.16
CA SER A 14 5.79 -14.95 13.87
C SER A 14 5.95 -15.20 12.37
N ARG A 15 4.93 -14.90 11.54
CA ARG A 15 4.98 -15.04 10.08
C ARG A 15 5.82 -13.95 9.40
N CYS A 16 6.03 -12.82 10.09
CA CYS A 16 6.86 -11.73 9.54
C CYS A 16 8.29 -12.18 9.26
N PHE A 17 8.85 -13.08 10.07
CA PHE A 17 10.21 -13.58 9.88
C PHE A 17 10.37 -14.28 8.53
N GLU A 18 9.42 -15.17 8.20
CA GLU A 18 9.44 -15.89 6.93
C GLU A 18 9.32 -14.93 5.73
N ILE A 19 8.44 -13.93 5.83
CA ILE A 19 8.27 -12.90 4.80
C ILE A 19 9.54 -12.07 4.64
N LEU A 20 10.15 -11.64 5.76
CA LEU A 20 11.37 -10.83 5.75
C LEU A 20 12.57 -11.60 5.20
N ASP A 21 12.71 -12.88 5.54
CA ASP A 21 13.77 -13.75 5.02
C ASP A 21 13.62 -13.93 3.50
N GLU A 22 12.40 -14.12 2.99
CA GLU A 22 12.16 -14.20 1.55
C GLU A 22 12.41 -12.85 0.84
N LEU A 23 12.03 -11.71 1.43
CA LEU A 23 12.37 -10.40 0.89
C LEU A 23 13.91 -10.19 0.83
N LYS A 24 14.63 -10.64 1.84
CA LYS A 24 16.10 -10.58 1.88
C LYS A 24 16.72 -11.43 0.78
N LYS A 25 16.25 -12.65 0.54
CA LYS A 25 16.68 -13.51 -0.58
C LYS A 25 16.47 -12.81 -1.93
N ASN A 26 15.39 -12.07 -2.07
CA ASN A 26 15.09 -11.26 -3.27
C ASN A 26 15.83 -9.92 -3.32
N LYS A 27 16.86 -9.72 -2.47
CA LYS A 27 17.71 -8.52 -2.41
C LYS A 27 16.93 -7.21 -2.15
N VAL A 28 15.78 -7.28 -1.48
CA VAL A 28 15.01 -6.11 -1.05
C VAL A 28 15.65 -5.56 0.23
N LYS A 29 15.98 -4.27 0.23
CA LYS A 29 16.47 -3.60 1.45
C LYS A 29 15.28 -3.23 2.33
N VAL A 30 15.18 -3.89 3.49
CA VAL A 30 14.05 -3.71 4.41
C VAL A 30 14.50 -3.01 5.68
N SER A 31 13.83 -1.91 6.04
CA SER A 31 13.85 -1.28 7.37
C SER A 31 12.52 -1.54 8.06
N CYS A 32 12.50 -1.62 9.39
CA CYS A 32 11.29 -1.93 10.14
C CYS A 32 10.91 -0.81 11.11
N ILE A 33 9.60 -0.52 11.21
CA ILE A 33 9.00 0.14 12.37
C ILE A 33 8.28 -0.93 13.20
N ILE A 34 8.50 -0.96 14.50
CA ILE A 34 7.85 -1.90 15.41
C ILE A 34 6.98 -1.10 16.39
N THR A 35 5.68 -1.36 16.39
CA THR A 35 4.78 -0.76 17.40
C THR A 35 5.04 -1.35 18.79
N ASN A 36 4.68 -0.61 19.83
CA ASN A 36 4.88 -1.04 21.21
C ASN A 36 4.26 -2.41 21.53
N ASN A 37 3.08 -2.70 20.97
CA ASN A 37 2.44 -4.01 21.15
C ASN A 37 3.14 -5.13 20.37
N ALA A 38 3.66 -4.84 19.18
CA ALA A 38 4.44 -5.82 18.43
C ALA A 38 5.77 -6.16 19.14
N ARG A 39 6.40 -5.17 19.78
CA ARG A 39 7.67 -5.36 20.51
C ARG A 39 7.56 -6.39 21.62
N LYS A 40 6.39 -6.49 22.29
CA LYS A 40 6.13 -7.47 23.35
C LYS A 40 6.05 -8.92 22.82
N LEU A 41 5.79 -9.08 21.53
CA LEU A 41 5.56 -10.38 20.87
C LEU A 41 6.74 -10.83 20.00
N LEU A 42 7.74 -9.97 19.77
CA LEU A 42 8.83 -10.19 18.84
C LEU A 42 10.18 -10.45 19.54
N ASN A 43 10.93 -11.39 19.01
CA ASN A 43 12.35 -11.51 19.31
C ASN A 43 13.15 -10.53 18.42
N ILE A 44 13.59 -9.41 19.02
CA ILE A 44 14.32 -8.34 18.32
C ILE A 44 15.63 -8.81 17.73
N ASN A 45 16.37 -9.72 18.41
CA ASN A 45 17.63 -10.26 17.90
C ASN A 45 17.42 -11.12 16.65
N LYS A 46 16.34 -11.90 16.61
CA LYS A 46 15.93 -12.63 15.41
C LYS A 46 15.57 -11.68 14.28
N LEU A 47 14.79 -10.63 14.58
CA LEU A 47 14.39 -9.64 13.56
C LEU A 47 15.59 -8.93 12.93
N LYS A 48 16.61 -8.55 13.72
CA LYS A 48 17.84 -7.95 13.20
C LYS A 48 18.55 -8.82 12.17
N LYS A 49 18.48 -10.16 12.32
CA LYS A 49 19.09 -11.11 11.37
C LYS A 49 18.31 -11.23 10.07
N SER A 50 16.98 -11.06 10.12
CA SER A 50 16.10 -11.20 8.96
C SER A 50 16.00 -9.93 8.08
N ILE A 51 16.53 -8.79 8.52
CA ILE A 51 16.48 -7.54 7.76
C ILE A 51 17.87 -7.02 7.41
N SER A 52 17.93 -6.15 6.40
CA SER A 52 19.16 -5.48 5.96
C SER A 52 19.26 -4.01 6.37
N GLY A 53 18.16 -3.42 6.85
CA GLY A 53 18.09 -2.04 7.28
C GLY A 53 18.02 -1.87 8.79
N LYS A 54 17.53 -0.72 9.25
CA LYS A 54 17.42 -0.37 10.66
C LYS A 54 16.05 -0.77 11.23
N ILE A 55 15.99 -0.89 12.57
CA ILE A 55 14.74 -1.08 13.32
C ILE A 55 14.45 0.22 14.07
N TYR A 56 13.21 0.70 13.92
CA TYR A 56 12.70 1.90 14.55
C TYR A 56 11.51 1.57 15.46
N HIS A 57 11.27 2.41 16.45
CA HIS A 57 10.14 2.36 17.37
C HIS A 57 9.82 3.77 17.85
N ASP A 58 8.76 3.98 18.60
CA ASP A 58 8.28 5.32 19.00
C ASP A 58 9.35 6.17 19.67
N LEU A 59 10.24 5.57 20.49
CA LEU A 59 11.35 6.30 21.11
C LEU A 59 12.44 6.73 20.12
N SER A 60 12.49 6.16 18.93
CA SER A 60 13.46 6.55 17.88
C SER A 60 13.18 7.96 17.36
N GLU A 61 11.92 8.38 17.32
CA GLU A 61 11.52 9.72 16.88
C GLU A 61 12.01 10.82 17.82
N LYS A 62 12.18 10.52 19.11
CA LYS A 62 12.75 11.46 20.08
C LYS A 62 14.23 11.77 19.83
N LYS A 63 14.93 10.89 19.09
CA LYS A 63 16.36 11.01 18.79
C LYS A 63 16.63 11.66 17.43
N GLU A 64 15.73 11.48 16.46
CA GLU A 64 15.86 11.99 15.09
C GLU A 64 14.68 12.89 14.75
N LYS A 65 14.93 14.19 14.55
CA LYS A 65 13.87 15.14 14.14
C LYS A 65 13.25 14.70 12.81
N MET A 66 11.92 14.74 12.73
CA MET A 66 11.12 14.41 11.53
C MET A 66 11.36 13.00 10.96
N LEU A 67 11.68 12.03 11.83
CA LEU A 67 11.97 10.65 11.42
C LEU A 67 10.83 10.03 10.58
N HIS A 68 9.55 10.27 10.94
CA HIS A 68 8.39 9.80 10.20
C HIS A 68 8.36 10.31 8.74
N ILE A 69 8.78 11.55 8.50
CA ILE A 69 8.87 12.12 7.15
C ILE A 69 10.00 11.43 6.36
N ASN A 70 11.18 11.30 6.97
CA ASN A 70 12.32 10.66 6.31
C ASN A 70 11.99 9.22 5.95
N LEU A 71 11.43 8.44 6.87
CA LEU A 71 11.06 7.05 6.64
C LEU A 71 10.00 6.90 5.54
N SER A 72 9.03 7.82 5.49
CA SER A 72 8.00 7.80 4.45
C SER A 72 8.54 8.09 3.05
N ARG A 73 9.61 8.88 2.93
CA ARG A 73 10.17 9.34 1.64
C ARG A 73 11.32 8.49 1.12
N GLU A 74 12.16 7.96 2.02
CA GLU A 74 13.36 7.18 1.65
C GLU A 74 13.05 5.78 1.16
N ASN A 75 11.83 5.29 1.34
CA ASN A 75 11.38 3.98 0.92
C ASN A 75 10.51 4.05 -0.34
N ASP A 76 10.55 2.98 -1.14
CA ASP A 76 9.79 2.87 -2.38
C ASP A 76 8.35 2.34 -2.12
N LEU A 77 8.17 1.59 -1.04
CA LEU A 77 6.92 0.94 -0.65
C LEU A 77 6.85 0.83 0.87
N ILE A 78 5.65 1.02 1.42
CA ILE A 78 5.36 0.78 2.84
C ILE A 78 4.44 -0.43 2.96
N VAL A 79 4.81 -1.38 3.81
CA VAL A 79 4.03 -2.60 4.08
C VAL A 79 3.67 -2.67 5.56
N VAL A 80 2.41 -2.81 5.88
CA VAL A 80 1.93 -3.04 7.25
C VAL A 80 1.58 -4.52 7.40
N CYS A 81 2.42 -5.24 8.14
CA CYS A 81 2.28 -6.70 8.31
C CYS A 81 2.79 -7.15 9.70
N PRO A 82 1.93 -7.84 10.46
CA PRO A 82 0.50 -7.99 10.23
C PRO A 82 -0.24 -6.66 10.45
N ALA A 83 -1.29 -6.40 9.69
CA ALA A 83 -2.15 -5.26 9.89
C ALA A 83 -3.32 -5.62 10.80
N THR A 84 -3.37 -5.03 12.00
CA THR A 84 -4.47 -5.22 12.96
C THR A 84 -5.65 -4.30 12.64
N ALA A 85 -6.85 -4.67 13.09
CA ALA A 85 -8.04 -3.80 12.98
C ALA A 85 -7.81 -2.41 13.57
N ASN A 86 -7.09 -2.31 14.70
CA ASN A 86 -6.72 -1.03 15.30
C ASN A 86 -5.86 -0.16 14.35
N THR A 87 -4.86 -0.74 13.70
CA THR A 87 -4.00 0.01 12.77
C THR A 87 -4.77 0.45 11.52
N ILE A 88 -5.64 -0.42 10.99
CA ILE A 88 -6.54 -0.11 9.88
C ILE A 88 -7.46 1.05 10.26
N ALA A 89 -8.11 0.97 11.43
CA ALA A 89 -9.01 2.01 11.93
C ALA A 89 -8.29 3.34 12.14
N LYS A 90 -7.11 3.34 12.76
CA LYS A 90 -6.31 4.55 12.97
C LYS A 90 -5.98 5.24 11.66
N PHE A 91 -5.48 4.49 10.69
CA PHE A 91 -5.12 5.07 9.40
C PHE A 91 -6.34 5.57 8.63
N ALA A 92 -7.45 4.82 8.64
CA ALA A 92 -8.70 5.22 7.99
C ALA A 92 -9.29 6.52 8.56
N ASN A 93 -9.04 6.80 9.84
CA ASN A 93 -9.55 7.99 10.52
C ASN A 93 -8.48 9.07 10.77
N GLY A 94 -7.29 8.96 10.17
CA GLY A 94 -6.25 9.99 10.23
C GLY A 94 -5.54 10.13 11.57
N TYR A 95 -5.50 9.07 12.41
CA TYR A 95 -4.82 9.12 13.71
C TYR A 95 -3.30 8.92 13.58
N GLY A 96 -2.52 9.92 14.00
CA GLY A 96 -1.06 9.92 14.04
C GLY A 96 -0.51 9.96 15.48
N ASP A 97 -0.77 8.93 16.28
CA ASP A 97 -0.46 8.87 17.72
C ASP A 97 0.85 8.12 18.05
N ASN A 98 1.51 7.57 17.05
CA ASN A 98 2.79 6.86 17.17
C ASN A 98 3.58 6.92 15.87
N LEU A 99 4.87 6.54 15.91
CA LEU A 99 5.75 6.60 14.73
C LEU A 99 5.18 5.87 13.52
N ALA A 100 4.54 4.70 13.71
CA ALA A 100 3.97 3.93 12.62
C ALA A 100 2.81 4.66 11.94
N SER A 101 1.83 5.14 12.71
CA SER A 101 0.65 5.84 12.18
C SER A 101 1.03 7.20 11.58
N THR A 102 1.92 7.95 12.21
CA THR A 102 2.42 9.23 11.70
C THR A 102 3.18 9.05 10.38
N THR A 103 4.01 7.99 10.27
CA THR A 103 4.72 7.67 9.03
C THR A 103 3.76 7.31 7.89
N LEU A 104 2.70 6.54 8.18
CA LEU A 104 1.67 6.21 7.20
C LEU A 104 0.97 7.46 6.67
N LEU A 105 0.59 8.39 7.57
CA LEU A 105 -0.07 9.64 7.19
C LEU A 105 0.84 10.60 6.40
N ALA A 106 2.14 10.61 6.72
CA ALA A 106 3.12 11.45 6.03
C ALA A 106 3.55 10.91 4.66
N SER A 107 3.10 9.69 4.29
CA SER A 107 3.61 9.01 3.10
C SER A 107 2.90 9.44 1.82
N ASN A 108 3.72 9.65 0.77
CA ASN A 108 3.29 9.76 -0.62
C ASN A 108 3.64 8.50 -1.44
N LYS A 109 4.04 7.43 -0.77
CA LYS A 109 4.41 6.14 -1.40
C LYS A 109 3.25 5.17 -1.36
N PRO A 110 3.23 4.16 -2.25
CA PRO A 110 2.25 3.09 -2.15
C PRO A 110 2.29 2.42 -0.78
N ILE A 111 1.12 2.10 -0.26
CA ILE A 111 0.95 1.42 1.03
C ILE A 111 0.19 0.12 0.80
N VAL A 112 0.68 -0.96 1.42
CA VAL A 112 0.07 -2.29 1.37
C VAL A 112 -0.24 -2.75 2.78
N PHE A 113 -1.48 -3.13 3.04
CA PHE A 113 -1.90 -3.76 4.29
C PHE A 113 -2.02 -5.27 4.11
N ILE A 114 -1.43 -6.04 5.04
CA ILE A 114 -1.52 -7.49 5.13
C ILE A 114 -2.25 -7.85 6.42
N PRO A 115 -3.60 -7.98 6.37
CA PRO A 115 -4.41 -8.15 7.57
C PRO A 115 -4.17 -9.51 8.25
N ALA A 116 -4.22 -9.49 9.59
CA ALA A 116 -4.26 -10.71 10.40
C ALA A 116 -4.99 -10.42 11.72
N MET A 117 -6.18 -10.98 11.87
CA MET A 117 -7.04 -10.79 13.05
C MET A 117 -8.05 -11.94 13.19
N ASN A 118 -8.79 -11.95 14.28
CA ASN A 118 -9.93 -12.87 14.47
C ASN A 118 -11.00 -12.66 13.40
N THR A 119 -11.72 -13.72 13.02
CA THR A 119 -12.76 -13.69 11.98
C THR A 119 -13.87 -12.68 12.28
N MET A 120 -14.32 -12.61 13.53
CA MET A 120 -15.36 -11.64 13.92
C MET A 120 -14.87 -10.20 13.80
N MET A 121 -13.60 -9.93 14.16
CA MET A 121 -12.99 -8.61 13.95
C MET A 121 -12.89 -8.25 12.47
N TRP A 122 -12.50 -9.21 11.62
CA TRP A 122 -12.40 -8.98 10.18
C TRP A 122 -13.77 -8.69 9.57
N ASN A 123 -14.79 -9.45 9.94
CA ASN A 123 -16.14 -9.32 9.42
C ASN A 123 -16.98 -8.22 10.10
N ASN A 124 -16.45 -7.59 11.15
CA ASN A 124 -17.14 -6.50 11.81
C ASN A 124 -17.46 -5.36 10.82
N PRO A 125 -18.72 -4.86 10.77
CA PRO A 125 -19.14 -3.81 9.82
C PRO A 125 -18.25 -2.57 9.88
N VAL A 126 -17.81 -2.15 11.06
CA VAL A 126 -16.94 -0.98 11.24
C VAL A 126 -15.58 -1.22 10.59
N ASN A 127 -15.00 -2.41 10.78
CA ASN A 127 -13.73 -2.76 10.15
C ASN A 127 -13.87 -2.88 8.61
N LYS A 128 -14.94 -3.50 8.12
CA LYS A 128 -15.23 -3.59 6.67
C LYS A 128 -15.37 -2.19 6.04
N LYS A 129 -16.06 -1.25 6.71
CA LYS A 129 -16.15 0.15 6.27
C LYS A 129 -14.77 0.80 6.14
N ASN A 130 -13.91 0.64 7.15
CA ASN A 130 -12.56 1.20 7.12
C ASN A 130 -11.73 0.60 5.97
N VAL A 131 -11.80 -0.72 5.77
CA VAL A 131 -11.09 -1.40 4.67
C VAL A 131 -11.59 -0.92 3.31
N GLN A 132 -12.91 -0.80 3.11
CA GLN A 132 -13.50 -0.31 1.86
C GLN A 132 -13.07 1.13 1.57
N TYR A 133 -13.12 2.00 2.58
CA TYR A 133 -12.64 3.37 2.46
C TYR A 133 -11.17 3.43 2.05
N LEU A 134 -10.29 2.69 2.72
CA LEU A 134 -8.86 2.67 2.39
C LEU A 134 -8.61 2.13 0.97
N LYS A 135 -9.34 1.10 0.54
CA LYS A 135 -9.28 0.62 -0.84
C LYS A 135 -9.70 1.67 -1.85
N SER A 136 -10.75 2.45 -1.56
CA SER A 136 -11.24 3.50 -2.46
C SER A 136 -10.25 4.65 -2.67
N ILE A 137 -9.37 4.91 -1.70
CA ILE A 137 -8.29 5.90 -1.81
C ILE A 137 -6.95 5.32 -2.30
N GLY A 138 -6.96 4.07 -2.80
CA GLY A 138 -5.82 3.46 -3.46
C GLY A 138 -4.86 2.66 -2.56
N ILE A 139 -5.27 2.31 -1.34
CA ILE A 139 -4.49 1.44 -0.46
C ILE A 139 -4.71 -0.02 -0.87
N ASP A 140 -3.62 -0.74 -1.06
CA ASP A 140 -3.68 -2.17 -1.40
C ASP A 140 -3.86 -3.04 -0.15
N PHE A 141 -4.63 -4.12 -0.31
CA PHE A 141 -4.79 -5.15 0.71
C PHE A 141 -4.48 -6.52 0.13
N ILE A 142 -3.68 -7.32 0.84
CA ILE A 142 -3.37 -8.72 0.49
C ILE A 142 -3.91 -9.61 1.60
N GLY A 143 -4.87 -10.45 1.26
CA GLY A 143 -5.62 -11.24 2.25
C GLY A 143 -6.64 -10.40 3.03
N PRO A 144 -7.09 -10.88 4.19
CA PRO A 144 -6.73 -12.15 4.81
C PRO A 144 -7.29 -13.35 4.05
N THR A 145 -6.77 -14.55 4.34
CA THR A 145 -7.28 -15.82 3.81
C THR A 145 -8.20 -16.52 4.81
N ILE A 146 -8.94 -17.51 4.31
CA ILE A 146 -9.72 -18.43 5.12
C ILE A 146 -8.81 -19.55 5.65
N GLY A 147 -8.94 -19.90 6.92
CA GLY A 147 -8.18 -20.99 7.51
C GLY A 147 -8.28 -21.05 9.03
N LYS A 148 -7.55 -22.00 9.63
CA LYS A 148 -7.46 -22.14 11.08
C LYS A 148 -6.64 -20.99 11.66
N LEU A 149 -7.21 -20.28 12.61
CA LEU A 149 -6.59 -19.19 13.34
C LEU A 149 -5.86 -19.68 14.58
N LYS A 150 -4.90 -18.91 15.11
CA LYS A 150 -4.20 -19.28 16.35
C LYS A 150 -5.10 -19.30 17.59
N CYS A 151 -6.26 -18.65 17.56
CA CYS A 151 -7.29 -18.74 18.61
C CYS A 151 -8.12 -20.04 18.55
N GLY A 152 -7.89 -20.93 17.59
CA GLY A 152 -8.62 -22.18 17.42
C GLY A 152 -9.81 -22.08 16.47
N GLU A 153 -10.31 -20.90 16.15
CA GLU A 153 -11.40 -20.68 15.21
C GLU A 153 -10.98 -20.97 13.76
N PHE A 154 -11.97 -21.29 12.91
CA PHE A 154 -11.80 -21.42 11.47
C PHE A 154 -12.61 -20.33 10.76
N GLY A 155 -11.96 -19.58 9.86
CA GLY A 155 -12.65 -18.52 9.12
C GLY A 155 -11.70 -17.57 8.43
N GLU A 156 -12.25 -16.47 7.89
CA GLU A 156 -11.50 -15.39 7.25
C GLU A 156 -10.84 -14.51 8.32
N GLY A 157 -9.54 -14.29 8.22
CA GLY A 157 -8.77 -13.52 9.21
C GLY A 157 -7.31 -13.96 9.33
N ARG A 158 -7.00 -15.14 8.75
CA ARG A 158 -5.63 -15.66 8.69
C ARG A 158 -4.79 -14.80 7.75
N ILE A 159 -3.54 -14.52 8.17
CA ILE A 159 -2.57 -13.86 7.31
C ILE A 159 -2.38 -14.65 6.00
N GLU A 160 -2.25 -13.93 4.88
CA GLU A 160 -2.02 -14.49 3.55
C GLU A 160 -0.74 -15.35 3.51
N ASP A 161 -0.66 -16.26 2.56
CA ASP A 161 0.50 -17.11 2.38
C ASP A 161 1.72 -16.32 1.91
N THR A 162 2.90 -16.64 2.48
CA THR A 162 4.16 -15.93 2.24
C THR A 162 4.47 -15.81 0.75
N LYS A 163 4.25 -16.87 -0.03
CA LYS A 163 4.50 -16.87 -1.48
C LYS A 163 3.66 -15.83 -2.21
N ASN A 164 2.38 -15.73 -1.90
CA ASN A 164 1.47 -14.74 -2.52
C ASN A 164 1.84 -13.32 -2.12
N ILE A 165 2.18 -13.09 -0.85
CA ILE A 165 2.67 -11.81 -0.36
C ILE A 165 3.92 -11.39 -1.13
N ILE A 166 4.93 -12.25 -1.23
CA ILE A 166 6.19 -11.93 -1.89
C ILE A 166 5.98 -11.64 -3.37
N ASN A 167 5.21 -12.47 -4.09
CA ASN A 167 4.90 -12.25 -5.50
C ASN A 167 4.22 -10.89 -5.72
N PHE A 168 3.26 -10.54 -4.89
CA PHE A 168 2.58 -9.25 -4.98
C PHE A 168 3.55 -8.09 -4.70
N LEU A 169 4.31 -8.14 -3.59
CA LEU A 169 5.23 -7.07 -3.23
C LEU A 169 6.31 -6.86 -4.33
N ILE A 170 6.87 -7.95 -4.86
CA ILE A 170 7.85 -7.86 -5.96
C ILE A 170 7.21 -7.28 -7.22
N SER A 171 5.95 -7.63 -7.53
CA SER A 171 5.25 -7.06 -8.68
C SER A 171 5.08 -5.55 -8.59
N LYS A 172 4.88 -5.00 -7.38
CA LYS A 172 4.80 -3.54 -7.14
C LYS A 172 6.12 -2.81 -7.40
N PHE A 173 7.25 -3.50 -7.27
CA PHE A 173 8.55 -2.92 -7.58
C PHE A 173 8.98 -3.10 -9.04
N LYS A 174 8.44 -4.09 -9.74
CA LYS A 174 8.71 -4.24 -11.16
C LYS A 174 8.07 -3.03 -11.87
N LYS A 175 8.92 -2.11 -12.34
CA LYS A 175 8.46 -1.14 -13.32
C LYS A 175 7.88 -1.94 -14.47
N ASN A 176 6.62 -1.74 -14.76
CA ASN A 176 6.04 -2.34 -15.95
C ASN A 176 6.68 -1.65 -17.16
N THR A 177 7.60 -2.35 -17.81
CA THR A 177 8.40 -1.83 -18.93
C THR A 177 7.84 -2.26 -20.28
N GLN A 178 6.61 -2.77 -20.30
CA GLN A 178 5.99 -3.33 -21.50
C GLN A 178 6.01 -2.35 -22.70
N PHE A 179 5.85 -1.06 -22.40
CA PHE A 179 5.84 0.00 -23.39
C PHE A 179 6.99 1.00 -23.22
N ILE A 180 8.11 0.57 -22.61
CA ILE A 180 9.30 1.43 -22.49
C ILE A 180 9.76 1.85 -23.89
N ASN A 181 10.12 3.13 -24.07
CA ASN A 181 10.48 3.74 -25.38
C ASN A 181 9.34 3.83 -26.40
N LYS A 182 8.11 3.40 -26.09
CA LYS A 182 6.97 3.67 -26.97
C LYS A 182 6.42 5.06 -26.72
N LYS A 183 6.17 5.80 -27.80
CA LYS A 183 5.47 7.08 -27.78
C LYS A 183 4.02 6.82 -28.17
N CYS A 184 3.08 7.24 -27.36
CA CYS A 184 1.65 7.07 -27.59
C CYS A 184 0.97 8.43 -27.63
N LEU A 185 0.14 8.67 -28.63
CA LEU A 185 -0.75 9.82 -28.72
C LEU A 185 -2.17 9.32 -28.45
N ILE A 186 -2.88 9.99 -27.55
CA ILE A 186 -4.26 9.66 -27.19
C ILE A 186 -5.09 10.92 -27.28
N THR A 187 -6.28 10.82 -27.86
CA THR A 187 -7.29 11.87 -27.81
C THR A 187 -8.38 11.46 -26.83
N ALA A 188 -8.91 12.41 -26.06
CA ALA A 188 -9.95 12.17 -25.07
C ALA A 188 -10.91 13.37 -24.99
N GLY A 189 -12.15 13.09 -24.59
CA GLY A 189 -13.17 14.11 -24.44
C GLY A 189 -13.90 14.45 -25.75
N PRO A 190 -14.86 15.39 -25.68
CA PRO A 190 -15.63 15.82 -26.82
C PRO A 190 -14.83 16.80 -27.70
N THR A 191 -15.23 16.91 -28.95
CA THR A 191 -14.86 18.02 -29.83
C THR A 191 -16.01 19.02 -29.88
N LEU A 192 -15.70 20.29 -30.12
CA LEU A 192 -16.67 21.37 -30.31
C LEU A 192 -16.59 21.88 -31.74
N GLU A 193 -17.74 21.88 -32.41
CA GLU A 193 -17.88 22.48 -33.75
C GLU A 193 -18.78 23.71 -33.64
N ASN A 194 -18.19 24.90 -33.75
CA ASN A 194 -18.92 26.14 -33.62
C ASN A 194 -19.85 26.36 -34.81
N ILE A 195 -21.14 26.61 -34.54
CA ILE A 195 -22.13 27.05 -35.53
C ILE A 195 -22.07 28.57 -35.68
N ASP A 196 -21.99 29.26 -34.55
CA ASP A 196 -21.89 30.72 -34.42
C ASP A 196 -21.16 31.07 -33.10
N PRO A 197 -20.93 32.32 -32.73
CA PRO A 197 -20.24 32.71 -31.52
C PRO A 197 -20.90 32.19 -30.21
N ILE A 198 -22.14 31.74 -30.24
CA ILE A 198 -22.88 31.31 -29.05
C ILE A 198 -23.19 29.83 -29.06
N ARG A 199 -23.43 29.21 -30.24
CA ARG A 199 -23.89 27.83 -30.37
C ARG A 199 -22.82 26.94 -30.98
N TYR A 200 -22.77 25.71 -30.50
CA TYR A 200 -21.86 24.67 -31.00
C TYR A 200 -22.54 23.29 -30.99
N ILE A 201 -22.03 22.40 -31.81
CA ILE A 201 -22.36 20.97 -31.80
C ILE A 201 -21.27 20.24 -31.06
N SER A 202 -21.65 19.33 -30.15
CA SER A 202 -20.74 18.50 -29.40
C SER A 202 -21.38 17.13 -29.08
N ASN A 203 -20.60 16.24 -28.46
CA ASN A 203 -21.06 14.95 -27.94
C ASN A 203 -20.91 14.87 -26.42
N TYR A 204 -21.54 13.85 -25.80
CA TYR A 204 -21.54 13.65 -24.35
C TYR A 204 -20.29 12.92 -23.83
N SER A 205 -19.18 12.94 -24.56
CA SER A 205 -17.94 12.26 -24.11
C SER A 205 -17.38 12.90 -22.86
N SER A 206 -17.26 12.13 -21.77
CA SER A 206 -16.61 12.57 -20.53
C SER A 206 -15.09 12.47 -20.58
N GLY A 207 -14.49 11.91 -21.63
CA GLY A 207 -13.06 11.67 -21.73
C GLY A 207 -12.52 10.52 -20.84
N LYS A 208 -13.29 9.96 -19.92
CA LYS A 208 -12.86 8.96 -18.93
C LYS A 208 -12.10 7.79 -19.53
N GLN A 209 -12.58 7.25 -20.64
CA GLN A 209 -11.94 6.12 -21.31
C GLN A 209 -10.53 6.48 -21.79
N GLY A 210 -10.36 7.61 -22.49
CA GLY A 210 -9.07 8.09 -22.96
C GLY A 210 -8.10 8.38 -21.83
N TYR A 211 -8.57 8.99 -20.74
CA TYR A 211 -7.75 9.26 -19.55
C TYR A 211 -7.28 7.97 -18.88
N GLU A 212 -8.14 6.96 -18.72
CA GLU A 212 -7.74 5.69 -18.11
C GLU A 212 -6.78 4.90 -19.01
N ILE A 213 -6.95 4.93 -20.32
CA ILE A 213 -6.00 4.34 -21.28
C ILE A 213 -4.64 5.03 -21.17
N ALA A 214 -4.61 6.37 -21.17
CA ALA A 214 -3.38 7.15 -21.01
C ALA A 214 -2.65 6.79 -19.73
N LYS A 215 -3.36 6.75 -18.61
CA LYS A 215 -2.85 6.36 -17.30
C LYS A 215 -2.25 4.96 -17.30
N GLN A 216 -2.93 3.98 -17.91
CA GLN A 216 -2.44 2.61 -18.01
C GLN A 216 -1.18 2.49 -18.88
N LEU A 217 -1.08 3.25 -19.96
CA LEU A 217 0.10 3.28 -20.81
C LEU A 217 1.31 3.92 -20.10
N VAL A 218 1.12 5.03 -19.37
CA VAL A 218 2.16 5.63 -18.52
C VAL A 218 2.63 4.65 -17.45
N ASN A 219 1.71 3.98 -16.77
CA ASN A 219 2.02 2.98 -15.74
C ASN A 219 2.81 1.78 -16.30
N ARG A 220 2.73 1.55 -17.61
CA ARG A 220 3.46 0.50 -18.33
C ARG A 220 4.72 1.01 -19.04
N GLY A 221 5.14 2.25 -18.77
CA GLY A 221 6.40 2.82 -19.20
C GLY A 221 6.36 3.56 -20.55
N ALA A 222 5.19 3.79 -21.14
CA ALA A 222 5.06 4.59 -22.36
C ALA A 222 5.27 6.09 -22.09
N LYS A 223 5.80 6.80 -23.08
CA LYS A 223 5.73 8.26 -23.16
C LYS A 223 4.41 8.65 -23.82
N VAL A 224 3.46 9.16 -23.03
CA VAL A 224 2.11 9.46 -23.52
C VAL A 224 1.94 10.97 -23.71
N THR A 225 1.42 11.34 -24.87
CA THR A 225 0.88 12.67 -25.14
C THR A 225 -0.64 12.54 -25.17
N LEU A 226 -1.34 13.27 -24.30
CA LEU A 226 -2.79 13.29 -24.23
C LEU A 226 -3.30 14.63 -24.77
N ILE A 227 -4.18 14.58 -25.79
CA ILE A 227 -4.93 15.72 -26.30
C ILE A 227 -6.34 15.59 -25.78
N SER A 228 -6.76 16.54 -24.94
CA SER A 228 -8.10 16.55 -24.35
C SER A 228 -8.97 17.62 -24.94
N GLY A 229 -10.19 17.25 -25.32
CA GLY A 229 -11.28 18.18 -25.50
C GLY A 229 -11.73 18.78 -24.16
N PRO A 230 -12.70 19.72 -24.16
CA PRO A 230 -13.23 20.29 -22.94
C PRO A 230 -13.97 19.22 -22.13
N THR A 231 -13.45 18.91 -20.94
CA THR A 231 -14.04 17.96 -19.98
C THR A 231 -14.08 18.60 -18.60
N ASN A 232 -15.14 18.31 -17.82
CA ASN A 232 -15.28 18.74 -16.43
C ASN A 232 -14.46 17.84 -15.49
#